data_087966bd12ac303baa771bc104a1e5c5
#
_entry.id   087966bd12ac303baa771bc104a1e5c5
#
_cell.length_a   1.000
_cell.length_b   1.000
_cell.length_c   1.000
_cell.angle_alpha   90.00
_cell.angle_beta   90.00
_cell.angle_gamma   90.00
#
_symmetry.space_group_name_H-M   'P 1'
#
loop_
_entity.id
_entity.type
_entity.pdbx_description
1 polymer ?
#
loop_
_entity_poly.entity_id
_entity_poly.type
_entity_poly.pdbx_seq_one_letter_code
_entity_poly.pdbx_strand_id
1 'polypeptide(L)'
;MKKINFGAGPCILPQSVFDLAAEAVIDFDHLGLSILEMSHRSQAFVDIMEEARSLVLELMDLDASTYTALFLHGGASQQFAMIPYNFLKKSAAYIDTGVWSQKAISEAEKVGRVETIASSKEDGYKSIPSNIQIEHAYDYVHLTSNNTIYGTQFDTFPSFDETPVIADMSSDIFSRLRNYAAFDLIYAGAQKNIGPAGTTLVVIKKDFLRQVNELNRFKFLDYNAHIKAESMLNTPTVFSIFVSLLNLRWIKDRGLTSIFSENQQKASLLYDTLEKTEWILPFAEPSSRSSMNVTFTIPDASHAALFDSYCKKHDLHGLKGHRFIGGYRASLYNALSLSSVKILTDLIDEVNTHV
;
A
#
# COMPACT_ATOMS: atom_id res chain seq x y z
N MET A 1 1.43 -14.98 -24.61
CA MET A 1 2.44 -14.43 -23.69
C MET A 1 1.73 -13.89 -22.44
N LYS A 2 2.35 -13.94 -21.25
CA LYS A 2 1.76 -13.32 -20.03
C LYS A 2 1.81 -11.79 -20.19
N LYS A 3 0.69 -11.11 -19.92
CA LYS A 3 0.63 -9.65 -19.99
C LYS A 3 1.49 -9.01 -18.90
N ILE A 4 2.09 -7.86 -19.20
CA ILE A 4 2.81 -7.04 -18.22
C ILE A 4 1.77 -6.18 -17.50
N ASN A 5 1.62 -6.39 -16.18
CA ASN A 5 0.59 -5.74 -15.38
C ASN A 5 1.15 -4.52 -14.63
N PHE A 6 0.78 -3.32 -15.06
CA PHE A 6 1.04 -2.05 -14.39
C PHE A 6 -0.11 -1.58 -13.48
N GLY A 7 -1.09 -2.46 -13.22
CA GLY A 7 -2.27 -2.12 -12.43
C GLY A 7 -1.94 -1.71 -11.00
N ALA A 8 -2.72 -0.76 -10.48
CA ALA A 8 -2.51 -0.22 -9.14
C ALA A 8 -3.03 -1.10 -7.99
N GLY A 9 -3.72 -2.17 -8.33
CA GLY A 9 -4.24 -3.16 -7.38
C GLY A 9 -5.57 -3.78 -7.85
N PRO A 10 -5.70 -5.12 -7.78
CA PRO A 10 -4.64 -6.07 -7.41
C PRO A 10 -3.43 -6.00 -8.34
N CYS A 11 -2.23 -6.02 -7.75
CA CYS A 11 -0.99 -5.87 -8.49
C CYS A 11 -0.40 -7.21 -8.94
N ILE A 12 0.72 -7.12 -9.65
CA ILE A 12 1.57 -8.27 -9.96
C ILE A 12 2.22 -8.80 -8.68
N LEU A 13 2.35 -10.13 -8.56
CA LEU A 13 3.18 -10.82 -7.57
C LEU A 13 4.33 -11.55 -8.27
N PRO A 14 5.39 -11.93 -7.52
CA PRO A 14 6.49 -12.72 -8.07
C PRO A 14 5.99 -14.03 -8.69
N GLN A 15 6.62 -14.50 -9.77
CA GLN A 15 6.21 -15.75 -10.42
C GLN A 15 6.31 -16.95 -9.47
N SER A 16 7.35 -17.01 -8.65
CA SER A 16 7.50 -18.04 -7.63
C SER A 16 6.35 -18.09 -6.61
N VAL A 17 5.79 -16.93 -6.27
CA VAL A 17 4.60 -16.85 -5.39
C VAL A 17 3.36 -17.42 -6.09
N PHE A 18 3.18 -17.15 -7.39
CA PHE A 18 2.08 -17.76 -8.16
C PHE A 18 2.22 -19.28 -8.25
N ASP A 19 3.44 -19.78 -8.50
CA ASP A 19 3.70 -21.20 -8.66
C ASP A 19 3.44 -21.95 -7.33
N LEU A 20 3.97 -21.47 -6.22
CA LEU A 20 3.73 -22.04 -4.89
C LEU A 20 2.27 -21.93 -4.45
N ALA A 21 1.60 -20.83 -4.78
CA ALA A 21 0.17 -20.68 -4.49
C ALA A 21 -0.70 -21.65 -5.29
N ALA A 22 -0.37 -21.89 -6.55
CA ALA A 22 -1.06 -22.86 -7.39
C ALA A 22 -0.86 -24.29 -6.90
N GLU A 23 0.36 -24.66 -6.51
CA GLU A 23 0.66 -25.95 -5.90
C GLU A 23 -0.14 -26.18 -4.63
N ALA A 24 -0.17 -25.19 -3.72
CA ALA A 24 -0.91 -25.26 -2.47
C ALA A 24 -2.45 -25.37 -2.66
N VAL A 25 -2.98 -24.86 -3.76
CA VAL A 25 -4.42 -25.06 -4.11
C VAL A 25 -4.70 -26.51 -4.48
N ILE A 26 -3.75 -27.22 -5.07
CA ILE A 26 -3.88 -28.63 -5.45
C ILE A 26 -3.63 -29.54 -4.25
N ASP A 27 -2.49 -29.37 -3.59
CA ASP A 27 -2.07 -30.17 -2.43
C ASP A 27 -1.10 -29.35 -1.56
N PHE A 28 -1.58 -28.85 -0.43
CA PHE A 28 -0.77 -28.05 0.48
C PHE A 28 0.21 -28.94 1.27
N ASP A 29 1.50 -28.71 1.08
CA ASP A 29 2.60 -29.37 1.80
C ASP A 29 2.48 -30.91 1.83
N HIS A 30 1.99 -31.51 0.75
CA HIS A 30 1.79 -32.95 0.60
C HIS A 30 0.86 -33.58 1.66
N LEU A 31 -0.07 -32.78 2.21
CA LEU A 31 -1.03 -33.25 3.20
C LEU A 31 -2.24 -33.98 2.60
N GLY A 32 -2.37 -34.02 1.26
CA GLY A 32 -3.55 -34.54 0.57
C GLY A 32 -4.78 -33.64 0.72
N LEU A 33 -4.59 -32.38 1.09
CA LEU A 33 -5.63 -31.34 1.23
C LEU A 33 -5.19 -30.06 0.53
N SER A 34 -6.16 -29.38 -0.09
CA SER A 34 -5.97 -28.02 -0.61
C SER A 34 -5.86 -27.01 0.54
N ILE A 35 -5.05 -25.96 0.38
CA ILE A 35 -5.06 -24.79 1.27
C ILE A 35 -6.46 -24.17 1.40
N LEU A 36 -7.34 -24.34 0.40
CA LEU A 36 -8.71 -23.84 0.40
C LEU A 36 -9.64 -24.64 1.32
N GLU A 37 -9.29 -25.91 1.62
CA GLU A 37 -10.03 -26.79 2.52
C GLU A 37 -9.49 -26.76 3.95
N MET A 38 -8.36 -26.07 4.18
CA MET A 38 -7.68 -26.05 5.46
C MET A 38 -8.48 -25.26 6.51
N SER A 39 -8.70 -25.89 7.66
CA SER A 39 -9.25 -25.19 8.80
C SER A 39 -8.27 -24.16 9.35
N HIS A 40 -8.74 -22.94 9.60
CA HIS A 40 -7.93 -21.90 10.25
C HIS A 40 -7.54 -22.26 11.71
N ARG A 41 -8.08 -23.35 12.26
CA ARG A 41 -7.74 -23.89 13.59
C ARG A 41 -6.73 -25.05 13.53
N SER A 42 -6.34 -25.49 12.33
CA SER A 42 -5.29 -26.50 12.18
C SER A 42 -3.94 -25.88 12.56
N GLN A 43 -3.04 -26.71 13.10
CA GLN A 43 -1.70 -26.26 13.44
C GLN A 43 -0.99 -25.65 12.24
N ALA A 44 -1.10 -26.26 11.07
CA ALA A 44 -0.49 -25.76 9.83
C ALA A 44 -0.91 -24.31 9.49
N PHE A 45 -2.19 -23.94 9.72
CA PHE A 45 -2.59 -22.54 9.49
C PHE A 45 -2.18 -21.62 10.63
N VAL A 46 -2.19 -22.08 11.86
CA VAL A 46 -1.65 -21.31 12.99
C VAL A 46 -0.19 -20.96 12.74
N ASP A 47 0.61 -21.90 12.27
CA ASP A 47 2.04 -21.69 11.94
C ASP A 47 2.21 -20.67 10.79
N ILE A 48 1.35 -20.74 9.74
CA ILE A 48 1.31 -19.74 8.67
C ILE A 48 1.04 -18.33 9.22
N MET A 49 0.06 -18.19 10.11
CA MET A 49 -0.32 -16.90 10.68
C MET A 49 0.80 -16.34 11.57
N GLU A 50 1.38 -17.16 12.43
CA GLU A 50 2.47 -16.76 13.32
C GLU A 50 3.71 -16.35 12.54
N GLU A 51 4.10 -17.14 11.55
CA GLU A 51 5.23 -16.80 10.68
C GLU A 51 4.98 -15.49 9.93
N ALA A 52 3.78 -15.31 9.35
CA ALA A 52 3.45 -14.07 8.63
C ALA A 52 3.53 -12.84 9.55
N ARG A 53 3.02 -12.93 10.77
CA ARG A 53 3.08 -11.84 11.77
C ARG A 53 4.51 -11.54 12.20
N SER A 54 5.28 -12.58 12.50
CA SER A 54 6.68 -12.45 12.92
C SER A 54 7.54 -11.86 11.82
N LEU A 55 7.35 -12.31 10.58
CA LEU A 55 8.12 -11.86 9.43
C LEU A 55 7.82 -10.38 9.08
N VAL A 56 6.60 -9.92 9.29
CA VAL A 56 6.27 -8.50 9.18
C VAL A 56 7.09 -7.65 10.14
N LEU A 57 7.14 -8.04 11.42
CA LEU A 57 7.91 -7.29 12.43
C LEU A 57 9.41 -7.35 12.14
N GLU A 58 9.93 -8.50 11.71
CA GLU A 58 11.33 -8.66 11.30
C GLU A 58 11.67 -7.72 10.12
N LEU A 59 10.86 -7.71 9.07
CA LEU A 59 11.05 -6.83 7.89
C LEU A 59 10.95 -5.34 8.21
N MET A 60 10.24 -4.98 9.28
CA MET A 60 10.11 -3.61 9.76
C MET A 60 11.18 -3.23 10.79
N ASP A 61 12.04 -4.16 11.21
CA ASP A 61 12.98 -3.98 12.31
C ASP A 61 12.28 -3.51 13.60
N LEU A 62 11.16 -4.16 13.93
CA LEU A 62 10.33 -3.84 15.10
C LEU A 62 10.37 -4.96 16.14
N ASP A 63 10.57 -4.59 17.41
CA ASP A 63 10.58 -5.53 18.52
C ASP A 63 9.15 -6.04 18.82
N ALA A 64 8.98 -7.36 18.81
CA ALA A 64 7.74 -8.04 19.13
C ALA A 64 7.27 -7.82 20.60
N SER A 65 8.15 -7.39 21.50
CA SER A 65 7.74 -6.99 22.85
C SER A 65 6.97 -5.65 22.84
N THR A 66 7.28 -4.77 21.89
CA THR A 66 6.74 -3.41 21.74
C THR A 66 5.62 -3.32 20.71
N TYR A 67 5.70 -4.08 19.63
CA TYR A 67 4.73 -4.06 18.52
C TYR A 67 4.00 -5.38 18.35
N THR A 68 2.87 -5.33 17.66
CA THR A 68 2.15 -6.51 17.21
C THR A 68 1.65 -6.32 15.78
N ALA A 69 1.70 -7.38 14.98
CA ALA A 69 1.16 -7.41 13.63
C ALA A 69 -0.15 -8.19 13.59
N LEU A 70 -1.11 -7.72 12.81
CA LEU A 70 -2.41 -8.35 12.60
C LEU A 70 -2.68 -8.48 11.09
N PHE A 71 -3.26 -9.59 10.69
CA PHE A 71 -3.90 -9.77 9.39
C PHE A 71 -5.41 -9.80 9.56
N LEU A 72 -6.08 -8.74 9.09
CA LEU A 72 -7.51 -8.52 9.25
C LEU A 72 -8.24 -8.68 7.93
N HIS A 73 -9.55 -8.94 7.99
CA HIS A 73 -10.41 -8.93 6.83
C HIS A 73 -10.55 -7.55 6.19
N GLY A 74 -11.07 -7.49 4.97
CA GLY A 74 -11.37 -6.28 4.24
C GLY A 74 -10.14 -5.69 3.55
N GLY A 75 -10.17 -4.41 3.30
CA GLY A 75 -9.09 -3.61 2.74
C GLY A 75 -8.74 -2.45 3.66
N ALA A 76 -7.78 -1.62 3.27
CA ALA A 76 -7.42 -0.40 3.98
C ALA A 76 -8.64 0.49 4.31
N SER A 77 -9.68 0.48 3.48
CA SER A 77 -10.91 1.24 3.71
C SER A 77 -11.63 0.87 5.00
N GLN A 78 -11.51 -0.38 5.48
CA GLN A 78 -12.07 -0.75 6.78
C GLN A 78 -11.32 -0.06 7.92
N GLN A 79 -10.03 0.19 7.76
CA GLN A 79 -9.22 0.87 8.76
C GLN A 79 -9.60 2.34 8.90
N PHE A 80 -10.14 2.97 7.84
CA PHE A 80 -10.66 4.34 7.92
C PHE A 80 -11.77 4.48 8.98
N ALA A 81 -12.54 3.42 9.23
CA ALA A 81 -13.56 3.38 10.28
C ALA A 81 -13.03 2.80 11.59
N MET A 82 -12.20 1.72 11.53
CA MET A 82 -11.70 1.06 12.74
C MET A 82 -10.79 1.97 13.56
N ILE A 83 -9.94 2.75 12.93
CA ILE A 83 -9.01 3.66 13.61
C ILE A 83 -9.76 4.69 14.47
N PRO A 84 -10.63 5.54 13.91
CA PRO A 84 -11.36 6.51 14.72
C PRO A 84 -12.29 5.84 15.74
N TYR A 85 -12.88 4.70 15.42
CA TYR A 85 -13.70 3.93 16.35
C TYR A 85 -12.93 3.50 17.61
N ASN A 86 -11.63 3.16 17.46
CA ASN A 86 -10.80 2.75 18.58
C ASN A 86 -10.11 3.92 19.30
N PHE A 87 -9.64 4.93 18.58
CA PHE A 87 -8.70 5.90 19.11
C PHE A 87 -9.22 7.33 19.18
N LEU A 88 -10.27 7.71 18.42
CA LEU A 88 -10.79 9.08 18.44
C LEU A 88 -11.65 9.31 19.67
N LYS A 89 -11.16 10.12 20.61
CA LYS A 89 -11.84 10.47 21.87
C LYS A 89 -12.22 11.95 21.92
N LYS A 90 -11.29 12.83 21.50
CA LYS A 90 -11.45 14.29 21.54
C LYS A 90 -11.37 14.87 20.14
N SER A 91 -10.21 14.76 19.53
CA SER A 91 -9.96 15.24 18.17
C SER A 91 -8.80 14.49 17.52
N ALA A 92 -8.86 14.32 16.20
CA ALA A 92 -7.78 13.76 15.40
C ALA A 92 -7.37 14.75 14.30
N ALA A 93 -6.08 14.74 13.97
CA ALA A 93 -5.52 15.53 12.87
C ALA A 93 -5.27 14.64 11.65
N TYR A 94 -5.52 15.20 10.48
CA TYR A 94 -5.31 14.51 9.20
C TYR A 94 -4.51 15.38 8.25
N ILE A 95 -3.63 14.74 7.46
CA ILE A 95 -2.92 15.36 6.35
C ILE A 95 -3.62 14.94 5.06
N ASP A 96 -4.24 15.89 4.34
CA ASP A 96 -4.97 15.63 3.11
C ASP A 96 -4.05 15.73 1.90
N THR A 97 -3.64 14.57 1.37
CA THR A 97 -2.81 14.42 0.18
C THR A 97 -3.58 13.79 -1.00
N GLY A 98 -4.91 13.70 -0.91
CA GLY A 98 -5.75 13.20 -2.00
C GLY A 98 -6.90 12.30 -1.60
N VAL A 99 -7.46 11.57 -2.56
CA VAL A 99 -8.71 10.80 -2.41
C VAL A 99 -8.68 9.82 -1.23
N TRP A 100 -7.54 9.17 -0.95
CA TRP A 100 -7.49 8.17 0.13
C TRP A 100 -7.50 8.83 1.50
N SER A 101 -6.74 9.92 1.70
CA SER A 101 -6.81 10.73 2.91
C SER A 101 -8.20 11.34 3.12
N GLN A 102 -8.83 11.86 2.06
CA GLN A 102 -10.20 12.40 2.13
C GLN A 102 -11.23 11.35 2.57
N LYS A 103 -11.11 10.10 2.08
CA LYS A 103 -11.98 9.01 2.53
C LYS A 103 -11.76 8.67 4.00
N ALA A 104 -10.50 8.65 4.46
CA ALA A 104 -10.19 8.43 5.86
C ALA A 104 -10.74 9.56 6.75
N ILE A 105 -10.61 10.81 6.34
CA ILE A 105 -11.21 11.99 6.98
C ILE A 105 -12.74 11.82 7.09
N SER A 106 -13.39 11.53 5.97
CA SER A 106 -14.87 11.40 5.91
C SER A 106 -15.41 10.28 6.80
N GLU A 107 -14.67 9.19 7.02
CA GLU A 107 -15.09 8.15 7.97
C GLU A 107 -14.84 8.59 9.42
N ALA A 108 -13.74 9.28 9.69
CA ALA A 108 -13.41 9.76 11.02
C ALA A 108 -14.38 10.86 11.52
N GLU A 109 -14.82 11.74 10.62
CA GLU A 109 -15.84 12.79 10.93
C GLU A 109 -17.17 12.23 11.42
N LYS A 110 -17.50 10.98 11.06
CA LYS A 110 -18.70 10.30 11.57
C LYS A 110 -18.57 9.86 13.04
N VAL A 111 -17.33 9.78 13.54
CA VAL A 111 -17.02 9.31 14.88
C VAL A 111 -16.75 10.47 15.85
N GLY A 112 -16.07 11.53 15.39
CA GLY A 112 -15.72 12.64 16.24
C GLY A 112 -15.12 13.83 15.49
N ARG A 113 -14.50 14.75 16.24
CA ARG A 113 -13.91 15.96 15.69
C ARG A 113 -12.62 15.63 14.90
N VAL A 114 -12.55 16.11 13.68
CA VAL A 114 -11.42 15.96 12.78
C VAL A 114 -10.94 17.31 12.29
N GLU A 115 -9.63 17.50 12.25
CA GLU A 115 -8.99 18.70 11.72
C GLU A 115 -8.00 18.34 10.61
N THR A 116 -8.14 18.98 9.46
CA THR A 116 -7.14 18.87 8.38
C THR A 116 -6.06 19.91 8.64
N ILE A 117 -4.91 19.44 9.14
CA ILE A 117 -3.79 20.33 9.54
C ILE A 117 -2.90 20.73 8.37
N ALA A 118 -2.95 20.01 7.26
CA ALA A 118 -2.26 20.33 6.02
C ALA A 118 -2.98 19.68 4.85
N SER A 119 -2.96 20.33 3.67
CA SER A 119 -3.58 19.82 2.45
C SER A 119 -2.83 20.31 1.22
N SER A 120 -2.70 19.47 0.21
CA SER A 120 -2.25 19.85 -1.14
C SER A 120 -3.39 19.96 -2.14
N LYS A 121 -4.63 20.16 -1.67
CA LYS A 121 -5.82 20.27 -2.50
C LYS A 121 -5.77 21.47 -3.44
N GLU A 122 -5.20 22.60 -3.01
CA GLU A 122 -5.13 23.83 -3.79
C GLU A 122 -4.25 23.71 -5.04
N ASP A 123 -3.20 22.85 -5.00
CA ASP A 123 -2.36 22.54 -6.15
C ASP A 123 -2.86 21.33 -6.96
N GLY A 124 -4.04 20.81 -6.63
CA GLY A 124 -4.63 19.64 -7.26
C GLY A 124 -3.96 18.31 -6.83
N TYR A 125 -3.33 18.28 -5.65
CA TYR A 125 -2.60 17.12 -5.11
C TYR A 125 -1.35 16.73 -5.92
N LYS A 126 -0.70 17.71 -6.53
CA LYS A 126 0.56 17.51 -7.27
C LYS A 126 1.77 17.42 -6.38
N SER A 127 1.64 17.92 -5.14
CA SER A 127 2.73 17.94 -4.16
C SER A 127 2.35 17.29 -2.83
N ILE A 128 3.36 17.07 -1.98
CA ILE A 128 3.20 16.74 -0.57
C ILE A 128 3.35 18.03 0.23
N PRO A 129 2.43 18.34 1.16
CA PRO A 129 2.54 19.51 2.01
C PRO A 129 3.87 19.52 2.80
N SER A 130 4.50 20.68 2.89
CA SER A 130 5.72 20.90 3.70
C SER A 130 5.39 21.67 4.98
N ASN A 131 6.32 21.65 5.95
CA ASN A 131 6.22 22.40 7.19
C ASN A 131 4.93 22.12 7.99
N ILE A 132 4.56 20.85 8.08
CA ILE A 132 3.36 20.41 8.79
C ILE A 132 3.60 20.52 10.29
N GLN A 133 2.79 21.33 10.97
CA GLN A 133 2.86 21.54 12.40
C GLN A 133 1.48 21.33 13.03
N ILE A 134 1.47 21.00 14.34
CA ILE A 134 0.26 20.92 15.15
C ILE A 134 0.28 22.06 16.19
N GLU A 135 -0.88 22.65 16.43
CA GLU A 135 -1.03 23.76 17.40
C GLU A 135 -1.37 23.27 18.81
N HIS A 136 -1.88 22.05 18.90
CA HIS A 136 -2.25 21.40 20.18
C HIS A 136 -2.22 19.86 20.02
N ALA A 137 -2.30 19.15 21.14
CA ALA A 137 -2.29 17.68 21.13
C ALA A 137 -3.59 17.12 20.55
N TYR A 138 -3.45 16.10 19.71
CA TYR A 138 -4.54 15.29 19.16
C TYR A 138 -4.48 13.86 19.70
N ASP A 139 -5.58 13.14 19.62
CA ASP A 139 -5.59 11.69 19.92
C ASP A 139 -4.65 10.94 18.96
N TYR A 140 -4.53 11.40 17.70
CA TYR A 140 -3.55 10.96 16.71
C TYR A 140 -3.47 11.91 15.51
N VAL A 141 -2.36 11.82 14.76
CA VAL A 141 -2.22 12.37 13.40
C VAL A 141 -2.27 11.24 12.40
N HIS A 142 -3.09 11.37 11.36
CA HIS A 142 -3.19 10.38 10.27
C HIS A 142 -2.61 10.93 8.97
N LEU A 143 -1.81 10.10 8.27
CA LEU A 143 -1.28 10.40 6.95
C LEU A 143 -1.39 9.21 6.00
N THR A 144 -1.37 9.51 4.70
CA THR A 144 -1.25 8.50 3.61
C THR A 144 0.13 8.65 2.99
N SER A 145 1.00 7.66 3.17
CA SER A 145 2.42 7.72 2.80
C SER A 145 2.67 7.87 1.31
N ASN A 146 1.82 7.25 0.50
CA ASN A 146 1.90 7.26 -0.96
C ASN A 146 0.51 7.28 -1.60
N ASN A 147 0.23 8.28 -2.41
CA ASN A 147 -1.05 8.42 -3.08
C ASN A 147 -1.02 7.79 -4.48
N THR A 148 -1.67 6.64 -4.62
CA THR A 148 -1.72 5.88 -5.88
C THR A 148 -2.45 6.58 -7.02
N ILE A 149 -3.30 7.57 -6.72
CA ILE A 149 -4.13 8.25 -7.71
C ILE A 149 -3.36 9.40 -8.35
N TYR A 150 -2.67 10.19 -7.52
CA TYR A 150 -1.95 11.38 -7.95
C TYR A 150 -0.45 11.14 -8.19
N GLY A 151 0.09 10.02 -7.69
CA GLY A 151 1.51 9.69 -7.85
C GLY A 151 2.42 10.50 -6.95
N THR A 152 1.93 10.94 -5.80
CA THR A 152 2.70 11.65 -4.79
C THR A 152 3.08 10.75 -3.61
N GLN A 153 4.25 10.95 -3.01
CA GLN A 153 4.78 10.13 -1.93
C GLN A 153 5.58 10.99 -0.95
N PHE A 154 5.41 10.74 0.35
CA PHE A 154 6.29 11.30 1.36
C PHE A 154 7.70 10.72 1.23
N ASP A 155 8.69 11.58 1.06
CA ASP A 155 10.10 11.17 1.16
C ASP A 155 10.51 11.05 2.63
N THR A 156 10.20 12.06 3.42
CA THR A 156 10.37 12.10 4.87
C THR A 156 9.03 12.34 5.55
N PHE A 157 8.86 11.79 6.74
CA PHE A 157 7.62 11.97 7.51
C PHE A 157 7.76 13.08 8.54
N PRO A 158 6.68 13.86 8.77
CA PRO A 158 6.64 14.80 9.87
C PRO A 158 6.65 14.05 11.22
N SER A 159 7.21 14.69 12.26
CA SER A 159 7.19 14.22 13.64
C SER A 159 6.37 15.18 14.49
N PHE A 160 5.62 14.67 15.46
CA PHE A 160 4.65 15.41 16.24
C PHE A 160 4.81 15.18 17.75
N ASP A 161 6.04 15.24 18.24
CA ASP A 161 6.38 15.05 19.66
C ASP A 161 5.65 13.85 20.29
N GLU A 162 4.73 14.09 21.23
CA GLU A 162 3.98 13.04 21.94
C GLU A 162 2.67 12.63 21.24
N THR A 163 2.31 13.26 20.10
CA THR A 163 1.07 12.92 19.41
C THR A 163 1.29 11.67 18.53
N PRO A 164 0.51 10.59 18.74
CA PRO A 164 0.65 9.36 17.98
C PRO A 164 0.48 9.56 16.48
N VAL A 165 1.27 8.84 15.67
CA VAL A 165 1.22 8.91 14.21
C VAL A 165 0.69 7.61 13.62
N ILE A 166 -0.33 7.73 12.78
CA ILE A 166 -0.96 6.63 12.05
C ILE A 166 -0.72 6.79 10.55
N ALA A 167 -0.24 5.73 9.89
CA ALA A 167 0.08 5.77 8.47
C ALA A 167 -0.67 4.71 7.65
N ASP A 168 -1.35 5.16 6.58
CA ASP A 168 -1.73 4.31 5.45
C ASP A 168 -0.51 4.11 4.55
N MET A 169 0.09 2.93 4.61
CA MET A 169 1.21 2.53 3.75
C MET A 169 0.81 1.50 2.70
N SER A 170 -0.47 1.42 2.33
CA SER A 170 -0.98 0.37 1.43
C SER A 170 -0.19 0.24 0.13
N SER A 171 0.30 1.33 -0.43
CA SER A 171 0.93 1.30 -1.75
C SER A 171 2.46 1.40 -1.75
N ASP A 172 3.09 1.58 -0.60
CA ASP A 172 4.54 1.70 -0.51
C ASP A 172 5.19 0.95 0.67
N ILE A 173 4.40 0.15 1.40
CA ILE A 173 4.94 -0.73 2.45
C ILE A 173 5.98 -1.69 1.86
N PHE A 174 7.09 -1.90 2.56
CA PHE A 174 8.23 -2.74 2.11
C PHE A 174 8.83 -2.35 0.73
N SER A 175 8.59 -1.12 0.26
CA SER A 175 9.16 -0.66 -1.01
C SER A 175 10.53 0.01 -0.85
N ARG A 176 10.86 0.42 0.36
CA ARG A 176 12.10 1.11 0.73
C ARG A 176 12.40 0.94 2.21
N LEU A 177 13.65 1.21 2.58
CA LEU A 177 14.03 1.29 3.99
C LEU A 177 13.35 2.48 4.65
N ARG A 178 12.70 2.25 5.79
CA ARG A 178 12.00 3.26 6.57
C ARG A 178 12.19 3.02 8.06
N ASN A 179 12.17 4.07 8.85
CA ASN A 179 12.05 3.95 10.30
C ASN A 179 10.57 3.71 10.65
N TYR A 180 10.15 2.45 10.69
CA TYR A 180 8.77 2.09 11.05
C TYR A 180 8.45 2.34 12.54
N ALA A 181 9.47 2.45 13.41
CA ALA A 181 9.28 2.78 14.82
C ALA A 181 8.80 4.22 15.07
N ALA A 182 8.84 5.09 14.05
CA ALA A 182 8.26 6.42 14.10
C ALA A 182 6.72 6.44 14.10
N PHE A 183 6.07 5.29 13.94
CA PHE A 183 4.61 5.18 13.84
C PHE A 183 4.04 4.36 14.99
N ASP A 184 2.89 4.78 15.50
CA ASP A 184 2.14 4.06 16.54
C ASP A 184 1.16 3.05 15.94
N LEU A 185 0.68 3.31 14.71
CA LEU A 185 -0.08 2.36 13.90
C LEU A 185 0.24 2.53 12.42
N ILE A 186 0.52 1.40 11.76
CA ILE A 186 0.67 1.32 10.31
C ILE A 186 -0.37 0.35 9.79
N TYR A 187 -1.01 0.66 8.67
CA TYR A 187 -1.86 -0.31 7.99
C TYR A 187 -1.62 -0.31 6.49
N ALA A 188 -1.89 -1.47 5.87
CA ALA A 188 -1.72 -1.66 4.44
C ALA A 188 -2.70 -2.70 3.89
N GLY A 189 -3.49 -2.32 2.90
CA GLY A 189 -4.26 -3.29 2.11
C GLY A 189 -3.32 -4.18 1.31
N ALA A 190 -3.43 -5.50 1.46
CA ALA A 190 -2.47 -6.45 0.90
C ALA A 190 -2.36 -6.42 -0.64
N GLN A 191 -3.45 -6.09 -1.35
CA GLN A 191 -3.58 -6.20 -2.82
C GLN A 191 -2.63 -5.31 -3.64
N LYS A 192 -1.77 -4.53 -2.99
CA LYS A 192 -0.80 -3.66 -3.67
C LYS A 192 0.61 -4.24 -3.60
N ASN A 193 1.19 -4.36 -2.41
CA ASN A 193 2.61 -4.73 -2.29
C ASN A 193 2.87 -5.96 -1.40
N ILE A 194 1.83 -6.51 -0.77
CA ILE A 194 1.97 -7.63 0.19
C ILE A 194 1.44 -8.95 -0.39
N GLY A 195 0.27 -8.94 -1.03
CA GLY A 195 -0.40 -10.17 -1.45
C GLY A 195 -1.68 -9.91 -2.25
N PRO A 196 -2.63 -10.87 -2.27
CA PRO A 196 -3.91 -10.70 -2.95
C PRO A 196 -4.88 -9.81 -2.16
N ALA A 197 -5.98 -9.43 -2.81
CA ALA A 197 -7.09 -8.76 -2.14
C ALA A 197 -7.75 -9.65 -1.08
N GLY A 198 -8.37 -9.02 -0.07
CA GLY A 198 -9.17 -9.70 0.95
C GLY A 198 -8.59 -9.60 2.37
N THR A 199 -7.31 -9.26 2.51
CA THR A 199 -6.69 -9.05 3.82
C THR A 199 -6.02 -7.69 3.92
N THR A 200 -5.88 -7.21 5.15
CA THR A 200 -5.20 -5.95 5.50
C THR A 200 -4.20 -6.24 6.60
N LEU A 201 -2.96 -5.84 6.40
CA LEU A 201 -1.96 -5.80 7.45
C LEU A 201 -2.19 -4.58 8.33
N VAL A 202 -2.10 -4.78 9.66
CA VAL A 202 -2.07 -3.70 10.65
C VAL A 202 -0.94 -3.99 11.62
N VAL A 203 -0.06 -3.02 11.85
CA VAL A 203 1.02 -3.08 12.84
C VAL A 203 0.78 -1.99 13.87
N ILE A 204 0.74 -2.36 15.15
CA ILE A 204 0.35 -1.45 16.23
C ILE A 204 1.36 -1.53 17.36
N LYS A 205 1.76 -0.37 17.85
CA LYS A 205 2.55 -0.24 19.08
C LYS A 205 1.69 -0.58 20.29
N LYS A 206 2.12 -1.50 21.13
CA LYS A 206 1.32 -2.02 22.26
C LYS A 206 0.94 -0.94 23.26
N ASP A 207 1.80 0.06 23.49
CA ASP A 207 1.49 1.17 24.38
C ASP A 207 0.37 2.07 23.83
N PHE A 208 0.28 2.23 22.50
CA PHE A 208 -0.81 2.96 21.87
C PHE A 208 -2.18 2.29 22.09
N LEU A 209 -2.21 0.97 22.22
CA LEU A 209 -3.43 0.22 22.52
C LEU A 209 -4.05 0.60 23.88
N ARG A 210 -3.27 1.14 24.81
CA ARG A 210 -3.81 1.66 26.09
C ARG A 210 -4.69 2.89 25.89
N GLN A 211 -4.60 3.53 24.74
CA GLN A 211 -5.44 4.68 24.38
C GLN A 211 -6.76 4.25 23.75
N VAL A 212 -6.99 2.96 23.53
CA VAL A 212 -8.24 2.44 22.98
C VAL A 212 -9.42 2.86 23.83
N ASN A 213 -10.47 3.39 23.19
CA ASN A 213 -11.69 3.85 23.85
C ASN A 213 -12.44 2.66 24.50
N GLU A 214 -12.80 2.73 25.80
CA GLU A 214 -13.40 1.62 26.56
C GLU A 214 -14.93 1.47 26.41
N LEU A 215 -15.58 2.28 25.59
CA LEU A 215 -17.02 2.20 25.35
C LEU A 215 -17.43 0.85 24.74
N ASN A 216 -18.66 0.41 24.98
CA ASN A 216 -19.23 -0.82 24.41
C ASN A 216 -18.97 -0.93 22.92
N ARG A 217 -18.11 -1.87 22.51
CA ARG A 217 -17.64 -2.00 21.13
C ARG A 217 -18.12 -3.29 20.50
N PHE A 218 -18.33 -3.20 19.19
CA PHE A 218 -18.44 -4.40 18.38
C PHE A 218 -17.08 -5.08 18.34
N LYS A 219 -16.97 -6.31 18.85
CA LYS A 219 -15.71 -7.07 18.89
C LYS A 219 -14.99 -7.11 17.57
N PHE A 220 -15.73 -7.15 16.46
CA PHE A 220 -15.18 -7.19 15.11
C PHE A 220 -14.41 -5.92 14.72
N LEU A 221 -14.69 -4.79 15.35
CA LEU A 221 -14.01 -3.52 15.13
C LEU A 221 -12.97 -3.20 16.22
N ASP A 222 -12.84 -4.04 17.24
CA ASP A 222 -11.94 -3.82 18.37
C ASP A 222 -10.57 -4.46 18.14
N TYR A 223 -9.53 -3.65 18.05
CA TYR A 223 -8.16 -4.15 17.87
C TYR A 223 -7.72 -5.07 19.02
N ASN A 224 -8.11 -4.79 20.28
CA ASN A 224 -7.77 -5.64 21.41
C ASN A 224 -8.36 -7.04 21.28
N ALA A 225 -9.59 -7.15 20.74
CA ALA A 225 -10.22 -8.44 20.48
C ALA A 225 -9.47 -9.25 19.41
N HIS A 226 -9.01 -8.59 18.33
CA HIS A 226 -8.22 -9.21 17.28
C HIS A 226 -6.83 -9.63 17.76
N ILE A 227 -6.19 -8.81 18.60
CA ILE A 227 -4.86 -9.12 19.18
C ILE A 227 -4.97 -10.33 20.10
N LYS A 228 -5.96 -10.36 21.00
CA LYS A 228 -6.20 -11.49 21.91
C LYS A 228 -6.46 -12.80 21.15
N ALA A 229 -7.07 -12.71 19.98
CA ALA A 229 -7.36 -13.83 19.10
C ALA A 229 -6.29 -14.06 18.03
N GLU A 230 -5.14 -13.39 18.11
CA GLU A 230 -3.99 -13.55 17.18
C GLU A 230 -4.39 -13.47 15.71
N SER A 231 -5.23 -12.49 15.35
CA SER A 231 -5.85 -12.31 14.02
C SER A 231 -6.94 -13.34 13.66
N MET A 232 -7.26 -14.28 14.52
CA MET A 232 -8.21 -15.37 14.26
C MET A 232 -9.51 -15.21 15.08
N LEU A 233 -9.96 -13.97 15.29
CA LEU A 233 -11.23 -13.68 16.00
C LEU A 233 -12.44 -14.32 15.29
N ASN A 234 -12.40 -14.36 13.98
CA ASN A 234 -13.32 -15.07 13.08
C ASN A 234 -12.51 -15.81 12.03
N THR A 235 -13.15 -16.61 11.17
CA THR A 235 -12.45 -17.32 10.08
C THR A 235 -11.71 -16.33 9.20
N PRO A 236 -10.36 -16.35 9.18
CA PRO A 236 -9.58 -15.42 8.38
C PRO A 236 -9.58 -15.80 6.89
N THR A 237 -9.06 -14.93 6.05
CA THR A 237 -8.87 -15.18 4.62
C THR A 237 -7.65 -16.08 4.41
N VAL A 238 -7.78 -17.38 4.72
CA VAL A 238 -6.70 -18.39 4.76
C VAL A 238 -5.77 -18.28 3.55
N PHE A 239 -6.31 -18.40 2.34
CA PHE A 239 -5.53 -18.34 1.11
C PHE A 239 -4.83 -16.99 0.90
N SER A 240 -5.50 -15.87 1.18
CA SER A 240 -4.88 -14.55 1.02
C SER A 240 -3.72 -14.33 2.00
N ILE A 241 -3.83 -14.83 3.22
CA ILE A 241 -2.78 -14.75 4.23
C ILE A 241 -1.60 -15.64 3.84
N PHE A 242 -1.86 -16.86 3.38
CA PHE A 242 -0.83 -17.77 2.88
C PHE A 242 -0.04 -17.14 1.72
N VAL A 243 -0.73 -16.61 0.71
CA VAL A 243 -0.04 -15.94 -0.42
C VAL A 243 0.71 -14.69 0.04
N SER A 244 0.19 -13.97 1.05
CA SER A 244 0.92 -12.85 1.65
C SER A 244 2.20 -13.32 2.35
N LEU A 245 2.17 -14.45 3.07
CA LEU A 245 3.35 -15.06 3.67
C LEU A 245 4.39 -15.42 2.61
N LEU A 246 3.99 -16.07 1.52
CA LEU A 246 4.90 -16.39 0.41
C LEU A 246 5.59 -15.15 -0.15
N ASN A 247 4.84 -14.06 -0.31
CA ASN A 247 5.41 -12.80 -0.78
C ASN A 247 6.32 -12.13 0.26
N LEU A 248 5.99 -12.19 1.54
CA LEU A 248 6.87 -11.69 2.62
C LEU A 248 8.18 -12.47 2.68
N ARG A 249 8.16 -13.80 2.50
CA ARG A 249 9.37 -14.64 2.36
C ARG A 249 10.21 -14.19 1.16
N TRP A 250 9.57 -13.95 0.01
CA TRP A 250 10.25 -13.43 -1.19
C TRP A 250 10.87 -12.04 -0.93
N ILE A 251 10.19 -11.14 -0.22
CA ILE A 251 10.73 -9.82 0.18
C ILE A 251 11.97 -10.00 1.06
N LYS A 252 11.91 -10.91 2.05
CA LYS A 252 13.03 -11.22 2.94
C LYS A 252 14.24 -11.75 2.15
N ASP A 253 14.02 -12.72 1.27
CA ASP A 253 15.08 -13.35 0.47
C ASP A 253 15.76 -12.35 -0.48
N ARG A 254 14.97 -11.43 -1.06
CA ARG A 254 15.49 -10.35 -1.92
C ARG A 254 16.23 -9.28 -1.12
N GLY A 255 15.81 -9.03 0.10
CA GLY A 255 16.29 -7.95 0.96
C GLY A 255 15.74 -6.57 0.57
N LEU A 256 15.30 -5.80 1.57
CA LEU A 256 14.70 -4.47 1.36
C LEU A 256 15.63 -3.47 0.67
N THR A 257 16.94 -3.55 0.91
CA THR A 257 17.93 -2.68 0.25
C THR A 257 17.96 -2.93 -1.26
N SER A 258 17.95 -4.20 -1.69
CA SER A 258 17.93 -4.56 -3.11
C SER A 258 16.63 -4.14 -3.77
N ILE A 259 15.49 -4.38 -3.11
CA ILE A 259 14.16 -3.97 -3.56
C ILE A 259 14.10 -2.45 -3.73
N PHE A 260 14.57 -1.69 -2.73
CA PHE A 260 14.61 -0.23 -2.80
C PHE A 260 15.44 0.27 -3.98
N SER A 261 16.65 -0.27 -4.17
CA SER A 261 17.53 0.09 -5.30
C SER A 261 16.84 -0.15 -6.65
N GLU A 262 16.20 -1.32 -6.82
CA GLU A 262 15.46 -1.64 -8.05
C GLU A 262 14.25 -0.73 -8.26
N ASN A 263 13.51 -0.41 -7.19
CA ASN A 263 12.38 0.51 -7.25
C ASN A 263 12.80 1.92 -7.67
N GLN A 264 13.94 2.41 -7.17
CA GLN A 264 14.51 3.69 -7.60
C GLN A 264 14.90 3.66 -9.07
N GLN A 265 15.57 2.60 -9.53
CA GLN A 265 15.94 2.46 -10.94
C GLN A 265 14.71 2.44 -11.86
N LYS A 266 13.66 1.73 -11.48
CA LYS A 266 12.38 1.70 -12.23
C LYS A 266 11.75 3.09 -12.34
N ALA A 267 11.66 3.79 -11.22
CA ALA A 267 11.06 5.12 -11.16
C ALA A 267 11.87 6.14 -11.95
N SER A 268 13.20 6.19 -11.75
CA SER A 268 14.08 7.09 -12.49
C SER A 268 14.00 6.84 -14.00
N LEU A 269 14.11 5.57 -14.43
CA LEU A 269 14.03 5.22 -15.86
C LEU A 269 12.72 5.75 -16.48
N LEU A 270 11.59 5.56 -15.82
CA LEU A 270 10.32 6.02 -16.38
C LEU A 270 10.19 7.54 -16.35
N TYR A 271 10.51 8.21 -15.22
CA TYR A 271 10.44 9.67 -15.14
C TYR A 271 11.39 10.35 -16.14
N ASP A 272 12.63 9.86 -16.28
CA ASP A 272 13.61 10.39 -17.26
C ASP A 272 13.10 10.28 -18.70
N THR A 273 12.35 9.21 -19.01
CA THR A 273 11.72 9.04 -20.33
C THR A 273 10.57 10.02 -20.50
N LEU A 274 9.68 10.14 -19.51
CA LEU A 274 8.55 11.06 -19.58
C LEU A 274 9.00 12.53 -19.72
N GLU A 275 10.07 12.94 -19.04
CA GLU A 275 10.59 14.31 -19.10
C GLU A 275 11.24 14.67 -20.44
N LYS A 276 11.75 13.69 -21.17
CA LYS A 276 12.31 13.87 -22.53
C LYS A 276 11.24 13.87 -23.61
N THR A 277 10.00 13.53 -23.26
CA THR A 277 8.90 13.31 -24.21
C THR A 277 7.93 14.49 -24.17
N GLU A 278 7.90 15.31 -25.24
CA GLU A 278 7.13 16.56 -25.29
C GLU A 278 5.58 16.37 -25.25
N TRP A 279 5.10 15.22 -25.72
CA TRP A 279 3.66 14.91 -25.78
C TRP A 279 3.11 14.23 -24.53
N ILE A 280 3.94 13.98 -23.50
CA ILE A 280 3.56 13.40 -22.20
C ILE A 280 3.87 14.40 -21.08
N LEU A 281 2.94 14.55 -20.15
CA LEU A 281 3.12 15.43 -19.00
C LEU A 281 3.04 14.60 -17.70
N PRO A 282 4.15 14.45 -16.94
CA PRO A 282 4.11 13.91 -15.59
C PRO A 282 3.16 14.75 -14.71
N PHE A 283 2.42 14.08 -13.82
CA PHE A 283 1.42 14.78 -13.01
C PHE A 283 2.02 15.37 -11.73
N ALA A 284 2.79 14.57 -10.99
CA ALA A 284 3.35 14.97 -9.69
C ALA A 284 4.57 15.87 -9.86
N GLU A 285 4.68 16.88 -8.99
CA GLU A 285 5.87 17.74 -8.88
C GLU A 285 7.11 16.93 -8.54
N PRO A 286 8.29 17.24 -9.10
CA PRO A 286 9.52 16.46 -8.95
C PRO A 286 9.87 16.10 -7.50
N SER A 287 9.71 17.05 -6.57
CA SER A 287 10.01 16.87 -5.14
C SER A 287 9.04 15.92 -4.42
N SER A 288 7.92 15.58 -5.04
CA SER A 288 6.84 14.79 -4.41
C SER A 288 6.53 13.50 -5.18
N ARG A 289 7.32 13.16 -6.18
CA ARG A 289 7.10 12.00 -7.06
C ARG A 289 7.16 10.68 -6.32
N SER A 290 6.18 9.83 -6.60
CA SER A 290 6.14 8.46 -6.10
C SER A 290 7.09 7.55 -6.88
N SER A 291 7.86 6.74 -6.16
CA SER A 291 8.62 5.63 -6.78
C SER A 291 7.75 4.39 -7.06
N MET A 292 6.50 4.38 -6.56
CA MET A 292 5.57 3.25 -6.69
C MET A 292 4.49 3.46 -7.74
N ASN A 293 4.07 4.71 -7.98
CA ASN A 293 2.96 5.03 -8.88
C ASN A 293 3.31 6.27 -9.69
N VAL A 294 3.75 6.07 -10.92
CA VAL A 294 4.05 7.15 -11.86
C VAL A 294 2.78 7.52 -12.62
N THR A 295 2.32 8.75 -12.46
CA THR A 295 1.11 9.26 -13.11
C THR A 295 1.47 10.32 -14.15
N PHE A 296 0.78 10.30 -15.29
CA PHE A 296 1.03 11.22 -16.40
C PHE A 296 -0.22 11.39 -17.26
N THR A 297 -0.24 12.46 -18.06
CA THR A 297 -1.30 12.73 -19.03
C THR A 297 -0.72 12.84 -20.43
N ILE A 298 -1.55 12.53 -21.41
CA ILE A 298 -1.30 12.74 -22.85
C ILE A 298 -2.41 13.69 -23.32
N PRO A 299 -2.13 15.01 -23.46
CA PRO A 299 -3.15 16.00 -23.76
C PRO A 299 -3.80 15.81 -25.13
N ASP A 300 -3.03 15.43 -26.15
CA ASP A 300 -3.54 15.22 -27.50
C ASP A 300 -4.23 13.84 -27.61
N ALA A 301 -5.47 13.85 -28.09
CA ALA A 301 -6.29 12.63 -28.19
C ALA A 301 -5.76 11.63 -29.24
N SER A 302 -5.11 12.12 -30.32
CA SER A 302 -4.53 11.25 -31.35
C SER A 302 -3.29 10.55 -30.81
N HIS A 303 -2.44 11.25 -30.06
CA HIS A 303 -1.27 10.67 -29.41
C HIS A 303 -1.69 9.65 -28.31
N ALA A 304 -2.74 9.98 -27.54
CA ALA A 304 -3.30 9.06 -26.56
C ALA A 304 -3.85 7.76 -27.21
N ALA A 305 -4.53 7.88 -28.34
CA ALA A 305 -5.05 6.74 -29.09
C ALA A 305 -3.89 5.89 -29.67
N LEU A 306 -2.83 6.53 -30.17
CA LEU A 306 -1.65 5.86 -30.66
C LEU A 306 -0.97 5.10 -29.54
N PHE A 307 -0.66 5.74 -28.41
CA PHE A 307 -0.09 5.11 -27.22
C PHE A 307 -0.91 3.89 -26.75
N ASP A 308 -2.24 4.02 -26.68
CA ASP A 308 -3.13 2.91 -26.32
C ASP A 308 -3.01 1.72 -27.28
N SER A 309 -2.89 1.99 -28.60
CA SER A 309 -2.74 0.94 -29.61
C SER A 309 -1.42 0.18 -29.43
N TYR A 310 -0.34 0.90 -29.11
CA TYR A 310 0.98 0.30 -28.84
C TYR A 310 0.99 -0.48 -27.54
N CYS A 311 0.38 0.05 -26.45
CA CYS A 311 0.21 -0.71 -25.21
C CYS A 311 -0.50 -2.03 -25.44
N LYS A 312 -1.55 -2.05 -26.27
CA LYS A 312 -2.26 -3.28 -26.63
C LYS A 312 -1.39 -4.23 -27.46
N LYS A 313 -0.63 -3.73 -28.45
CA LYS A 313 0.29 -4.50 -29.29
C LYS A 313 1.37 -5.21 -28.47
N HIS A 314 1.87 -4.54 -27.40
CA HIS A 314 2.93 -5.05 -26.52
C HIS A 314 2.42 -5.76 -25.26
N ASP A 315 1.12 -6.10 -25.18
CA ASP A 315 0.51 -6.77 -24.03
C ASP A 315 0.69 -6.02 -22.69
N LEU A 316 0.79 -4.68 -22.70
CA LEU A 316 0.81 -3.87 -21.48
C LEU A 316 -0.62 -3.68 -20.94
N HIS A 317 -0.79 -3.98 -19.65
CA HIS A 317 -2.09 -3.94 -19.01
C HIS A 317 -2.09 -2.99 -17.80
N GLY A 318 -3.23 -2.33 -17.53
CA GLY A 318 -3.46 -1.58 -16.29
C GLY A 318 -2.86 -0.17 -16.25
N LEU A 319 -2.45 0.40 -17.41
CA LEU A 319 -1.86 1.74 -17.51
C LEU A 319 -2.89 2.88 -17.46
N LYS A 320 -4.18 2.64 -17.73
CA LYS A 320 -5.20 3.70 -17.64
C LYS A 320 -5.27 4.28 -16.22
N GLY A 321 -5.27 5.61 -16.14
CA GLY A 321 -5.36 6.35 -14.90
C GLY A 321 -6.70 6.16 -14.18
N HIS A 322 -6.76 6.67 -12.95
CA HIS A 322 -7.97 6.58 -12.17
C HIS A 322 -9.05 7.51 -12.74
N ARG A 323 -10.33 7.06 -12.68
CA ARG A 323 -11.49 7.80 -13.24
C ARG A 323 -11.63 9.26 -12.76
N PHE A 324 -11.02 9.64 -11.63
CA PHE A 324 -11.08 11.01 -11.09
C PHE A 324 -10.13 11.98 -11.78
N ILE A 325 -8.97 11.51 -12.25
CA ILE A 325 -7.97 12.36 -12.93
C ILE A 325 -7.77 11.99 -14.40
N GLY A 326 -8.26 10.83 -14.84
CA GLY A 326 -8.01 10.37 -16.20
C GLY A 326 -6.53 10.03 -16.44
N GLY A 327 -6.05 10.25 -17.66
CA GLY A 327 -4.66 10.02 -18.03
C GLY A 327 -4.20 8.58 -17.86
N TYR A 328 -2.96 8.43 -17.41
CA TYR A 328 -2.29 7.14 -17.27
C TYR A 328 -1.61 7.01 -15.91
N ARG A 329 -1.39 5.76 -15.48
CA ARG A 329 -0.67 5.43 -14.26
C ARG A 329 0.06 4.12 -14.42
N ALA A 330 1.38 4.15 -14.32
CA ALA A 330 2.21 2.95 -14.20
C ALA A 330 2.49 2.66 -12.73
N SER A 331 2.01 1.52 -12.22
CA SER A 331 2.30 1.08 -10.85
C SER A 331 3.52 0.16 -10.86
N LEU A 332 4.60 0.59 -10.18
CA LEU A 332 5.92 -0.01 -10.21
C LEU A 332 6.21 -0.84 -8.96
N TYR A 333 5.20 -1.54 -8.44
CA TYR A 333 5.33 -2.32 -7.20
C TYR A 333 6.50 -3.30 -7.22
N ASN A 334 6.88 -3.80 -6.05
CA ASN A 334 8.12 -4.57 -5.84
C ASN A 334 8.32 -5.71 -6.82
N ALA A 335 7.25 -6.44 -7.16
CA ALA A 335 7.32 -7.59 -8.06
C ALA A 335 7.38 -7.24 -9.56
N LEU A 336 7.15 -5.98 -9.94
CA LEU A 336 7.32 -5.54 -11.31
C LEU A 336 8.82 -5.40 -11.62
N SER A 337 9.30 -6.10 -12.64
CA SER A 337 10.71 -6.08 -12.99
C SER A 337 11.13 -4.77 -13.69
N LEU A 338 12.41 -4.40 -13.55
CA LEU A 338 13.01 -3.30 -14.32
C LEU A 338 12.88 -3.51 -15.84
N SER A 339 12.97 -4.76 -16.31
CA SER A 339 12.79 -5.08 -17.75
C SER A 339 11.37 -4.78 -18.22
N SER A 340 10.35 -4.94 -17.37
CA SER A 340 8.97 -4.56 -17.71
C SER A 340 8.83 -3.04 -17.87
N VAL A 341 9.50 -2.26 -17.02
CA VAL A 341 9.51 -0.79 -17.15
C VAL A 341 10.26 -0.38 -18.41
N LYS A 342 11.37 -1.05 -18.72
CA LYS A 342 12.11 -0.79 -19.97
C LYS A 342 11.24 -1.01 -21.22
N ILE A 343 10.42 -2.06 -21.25
CA ILE A 343 9.46 -2.27 -22.35
C ILE A 343 8.51 -1.09 -22.50
N LEU A 344 8.02 -0.51 -21.37
CA LEU A 344 7.17 0.67 -21.42
C LEU A 344 7.92 1.91 -21.93
N THR A 345 9.16 2.13 -21.49
CA THR A 345 9.97 3.27 -21.96
C THR A 345 10.35 3.13 -23.42
N ASP A 346 10.79 1.94 -23.87
CA ASP A 346 11.09 1.66 -25.29
C ASP A 346 9.84 1.89 -26.17
N LEU A 347 8.64 1.52 -25.67
CA LEU A 347 7.37 1.79 -26.35
C LEU A 347 7.08 3.30 -26.46
N ILE A 348 7.34 4.08 -25.41
CA ILE A 348 7.16 5.54 -25.43
C ILE A 348 8.10 6.15 -26.50
N ASP A 349 9.35 5.69 -26.54
CA ASP A 349 10.31 6.12 -27.54
C ASP A 349 9.88 5.72 -28.97
N GLU A 350 9.32 4.50 -29.16
CA GLU A 350 8.76 4.06 -30.45
C GLU A 350 7.59 4.96 -30.88
N VAL A 351 6.66 5.25 -29.99
CA VAL A 351 5.53 6.18 -30.27
C VAL A 351 6.06 7.57 -30.64
N ASN A 352 7.10 8.06 -29.96
CA ASN A 352 7.70 9.37 -30.21
C ASN A 352 8.23 9.54 -31.65
N THR A 353 8.52 8.45 -32.36
CA THR A 353 8.90 8.50 -33.78
C THR A 353 7.75 8.71 -34.75
N HIS A 354 6.51 8.63 -34.25
CA HIS A 354 5.27 8.69 -35.03
C HIS A 354 4.35 9.86 -34.65
N VAL A 355 4.80 10.72 -33.73
CA VAL A 355 4.04 11.85 -33.16
C VAL A 355 4.54 13.20 -33.67
#